data_6753094c0df704cf1a34e72623a38210
#
_entry.id   6753094c0df704cf1a34e72623a38210
#
_cell.length_a   1.000
_cell.length_b   1.000
_cell.length_c   1.000
_cell.angle_alpha   90.00
_cell.angle_beta   90.00
_cell.angle_gamma   90.00
#
_symmetry.space_group_name_H-M   'P 1'
#
loop_
_entity.id
_entity.type
_entity.pdbx_description
1 polymer ?
#
loop_
_entity_poly.entity_id
_entity_poly.type
_entity_poly.pdbx_seq_one_letter_code
_entity_poly.pdbx_strand_id
1 'polypeptide(L)'
;MTKYQLIAATGCPTGIAHTYMAQEALEQAAKRKGITIKVETHGQIGVENELSHEEIQEADAVIVAADKDVQPERFAGKRIIDVSVSVGIKEADRLIEEALAGKGSIVTKSQIADTIEDVDQRSANSLGHSVYKNLMNGVSHMLPFVVADGVLIAISFAVWGIYSFDPTNAQYNATAAMLKSVGDAAMGMMVPILSAYIAEGIAKRPGLVVGLVGGLVANAGGTGFLGGILSGFLAGYFILLLQKLLKNLPKSLDGLKAIFLYPVIGVATIGTIMALLAEPMKMINEGMMNWLASFQHSSPLVLGIIVGCMCAFDMGGPINKAAYVTGTALLAQGNTTFMAGVSAACIAPPLITGFATLFFGKYFATNDRNAGLVNFILGSTHITEGAIPFAAKDPLKVLPIMMFGSSIAAVLTYIFGVQVPAPHGGFLVLPVVTHGVKWLIAILTGSLIGGFLLGFLQKRTVTMKNKIMVKSID
;
A
#
# COMPACT_ATOMS: atom_id res chain seq x y z
N MET A 1 -27.63 6.07 25.42
CA MET A 1 -26.44 5.70 24.62
C MET A 1 -26.56 4.23 24.27
N THR A 2 -26.34 3.85 23.05
CA THR A 2 -26.41 2.43 22.62
C THR A 2 -25.20 1.72 23.20
N LYS A 3 -25.43 0.76 24.11
CA LYS A 3 -24.36 -0.05 24.69
C LYS A 3 -23.87 -1.06 23.64
N TYR A 4 -22.60 -0.99 23.26
CA TYR A 4 -21.97 -1.95 22.38
C TYR A 4 -21.46 -3.14 23.20
N GLN A 5 -21.87 -4.37 22.82
CA GLN A 5 -21.37 -5.57 23.46
C GLN A 5 -19.91 -5.83 23.11
N LEU A 6 -19.55 -5.62 21.85
CA LEU A 6 -18.18 -5.73 21.39
C LEU A 6 -17.71 -4.43 20.76
N ILE A 7 -16.43 -4.17 20.82
CA ILE A 7 -15.76 -3.11 20.06
C ILE A 7 -14.61 -3.70 19.27
N ALA A 8 -14.24 -3.03 18.20
CA ALA A 8 -13.09 -3.46 17.40
C ALA A 8 -12.29 -2.25 16.89
N ALA A 9 -11.01 -2.47 16.63
CA ALA A 9 -10.16 -1.52 15.92
C ALA A 9 -9.54 -2.21 14.72
N THR A 10 -9.63 -1.59 13.55
CA THR A 10 -9.07 -2.12 12.30
C THR A 10 -8.09 -1.14 11.68
N GLY A 11 -7.01 -1.66 11.09
CA GLY A 11 -6.02 -0.82 10.43
C GLY A 11 -5.08 -1.63 9.57
N CYS A 12 -4.88 -1.21 8.32
CA CYS A 12 -3.82 -1.76 7.48
C CYS A 12 -2.75 -0.69 7.22
N PRO A 13 -1.52 -1.08 6.83
CA PRO A 13 -0.45 -0.12 6.58
C PRO A 13 -0.81 0.97 5.56
N THR A 14 -1.62 0.65 4.56
CA THR A 14 -2.11 1.61 3.57
C THR A 14 -3.34 2.39 3.99
N GLY A 15 -4.09 1.90 5.00
CA GLY A 15 -5.32 2.55 5.48
C GLY A 15 -6.45 2.64 4.44
N ILE A 16 -6.45 1.78 3.42
CA ILE A 16 -7.45 1.81 2.34
C ILE A 16 -8.37 0.57 2.44
N ALA A 17 -8.46 -0.23 1.40
CA ALA A 17 -9.45 -1.29 1.24
C ALA A 17 -9.51 -2.29 2.40
N HIS A 18 -8.37 -2.82 2.85
CA HIS A 18 -8.35 -3.87 3.88
C HIS A 18 -8.91 -3.41 5.24
N THR A 19 -8.66 -2.14 5.61
CA THR A 19 -9.20 -1.55 6.84
C THR A 19 -10.72 -1.58 6.84
N TYR A 20 -11.34 -1.09 5.77
CA TYR A 20 -12.80 -1.03 5.62
C TYR A 20 -13.43 -2.41 5.38
N MET A 21 -12.73 -3.30 4.67
CA MET A 21 -13.20 -4.69 4.49
C MET A 21 -13.22 -5.45 5.81
N ALA A 22 -12.25 -5.25 6.69
CA ALA A 22 -12.26 -5.86 8.03
C ALA A 22 -13.38 -5.28 8.89
N GLN A 23 -13.61 -3.97 8.85
CA GLN A 23 -14.76 -3.34 9.48
C GLN A 23 -16.06 -3.99 9.02
N GLU A 24 -16.31 -4.01 7.72
CA GLU A 24 -17.54 -4.56 7.14
C GLU A 24 -17.74 -6.03 7.51
N ALA A 25 -16.68 -6.84 7.45
CA ALA A 25 -16.73 -8.25 7.80
C ALA A 25 -17.12 -8.46 9.27
N LEU A 26 -16.52 -7.70 10.21
CA LEU A 26 -16.83 -7.76 11.63
C LEU A 26 -18.26 -7.28 11.92
N GLU A 27 -18.70 -6.17 11.32
CA GLU A 27 -20.06 -5.65 11.47
C GLU A 27 -21.11 -6.63 10.94
N GLN A 28 -20.87 -7.24 9.78
CA GLN A 28 -21.78 -8.25 9.21
C GLN A 28 -21.82 -9.53 10.06
N ALA A 29 -20.66 -9.98 10.58
CA ALA A 29 -20.61 -11.14 11.47
C ALA A 29 -21.36 -10.89 12.78
N ALA A 30 -21.18 -9.72 13.39
CA ALA A 30 -21.94 -9.32 14.58
C ALA A 30 -23.44 -9.24 14.31
N LYS A 31 -23.85 -8.66 13.17
CA LYS A 31 -25.25 -8.59 12.76
C LYS A 31 -25.89 -9.96 12.58
N ARG A 32 -25.16 -10.95 12.00
CA ARG A 32 -25.64 -12.33 11.88
C ARG A 32 -25.89 -13.00 13.24
N LYS A 33 -25.12 -12.61 14.26
CA LYS A 33 -25.22 -13.10 15.63
C LYS A 33 -26.20 -12.28 16.51
N GLY A 34 -26.78 -11.21 15.98
CA GLY A 34 -27.72 -10.35 16.70
C GLY A 34 -27.08 -9.50 17.80
N ILE A 35 -25.78 -9.22 17.72
CA ILE A 35 -25.02 -8.42 18.68
C ILE A 35 -24.65 -7.04 18.15
N THR A 36 -24.47 -6.09 19.07
CA THR A 36 -24.03 -4.75 18.74
C THR A 36 -22.51 -4.63 18.81
N ILE A 37 -21.90 -4.17 17.72
CA ILE A 37 -20.47 -3.88 17.63
C ILE A 37 -20.25 -2.46 17.12
N LYS A 38 -19.22 -1.78 17.62
CA LYS A 38 -18.67 -0.56 17.02
C LYS A 38 -17.24 -0.83 16.57
N VAL A 39 -16.94 -0.50 15.32
CA VAL A 39 -15.63 -0.74 14.73
C VAL A 39 -14.97 0.61 14.40
N GLU A 40 -13.88 0.91 15.07
CA GLU A 40 -13.00 2.02 14.78
C GLU A 40 -12.09 1.66 13.61
N THR A 41 -11.94 2.54 12.65
CA THR A 41 -11.08 2.33 11.50
C THR A 41 -9.94 3.34 11.45
N HIS A 42 -8.72 2.85 11.30
CA HIS A 42 -7.53 3.66 11.10
C HIS A 42 -7.20 3.69 9.60
N GLY A 43 -7.94 4.54 8.87
CA GLY A 43 -7.83 4.71 7.43
C GLY A 43 -6.80 5.76 7.01
N GLN A 44 -6.76 6.04 5.69
CA GLN A 44 -5.93 7.12 5.10
C GLN A 44 -6.39 8.51 5.53
N ILE A 45 -7.68 8.69 5.72
CA ILE A 45 -8.27 9.97 6.14
C ILE A 45 -8.23 10.19 7.66
N GLY A 46 -7.59 9.29 8.39
CA GLY A 46 -7.46 9.34 9.85
C GLY A 46 -8.24 8.24 10.55
N VAL A 47 -8.60 8.51 11.81
CA VAL A 47 -9.42 7.61 12.61
C VAL A 47 -10.89 7.96 12.41
N GLU A 48 -11.69 6.96 12.01
CA GLU A 48 -13.13 7.09 11.87
C GLU A 48 -13.84 6.20 12.88
N ASN A 49 -15.02 6.60 13.31
CA ASN A 49 -15.80 5.93 14.36
C ASN A 49 -15.00 5.74 15.67
N GLU A 50 -14.21 6.73 16.03
CA GLU A 50 -13.33 6.67 17.21
C GLU A 50 -14.08 6.15 18.44
N LEU A 51 -13.43 5.23 19.15
CA LEU A 51 -13.97 4.63 20.37
C LEU A 51 -13.73 5.55 21.57
N SER A 52 -14.82 5.98 22.22
CA SER A 52 -14.72 6.76 23.42
C SER A 52 -14.25 5.93 24.61
N HIS A 53 -13.73 6.61 25.64
CA HIS A 53 -13.31 5.94 26.87
C HIS A 53 -14.47 5.20 27.56
N GLU A 54 -15.68 5.74 27.49
CA GLU A 54 -16.89 5.13 28.03
C GLU A 54 -17.26 3.86 27.27
N GLU A 55 -17.26 3.90 25.92
CA GLU A 55 -17.54 2.73 25.07
C GLU A 55 -16.52 1.61 25.29
N ILE A 56 -15.23 1.97 25.48
CA ILE A 56 -14.18 1.00 25.82
C ILE A 56 -14.45 0.37 27.20
N GLN A 57 -14.86 1.17 28.17
CA GLN A 57 -15.15 0.68 29.52
C GLN A 57 -16.37 -0.23 29.58
N GLU A 58 -17.40 0.05 28.79
CA GLU A 58 -18.66 -0.69 28.81
C GLU A 58 -18.63 -2.00 27.98
N ALA A 59 -17.76 -2.09 26.98
CA ALA A 59 -17.67 -3.27 26.12
C ALA A 59 -17.15 -4.52 26.86
N ASP A 60 -17.68 -5.70 26.49
CA ASP A 60 -17.30 -6.96 27.08
C ASP A 60 -15.93 -7.46 26.59
N ALA A 61 -15.61 -7.24 25.30
CA ALA A 61 -14.34 -7.61 24.70
C ALA A 61 -13.98 -6.69 23.53
N VAL A 62 -12.70 -6.72 23.13
CA VAL A 62 -12.11 -5.94 22.06
C VAL A 62 -11.49 -6.86 21.01
N ILE A 63 -11.75 -6.61 19.73
CA ILE A 63 -11.07 -7.27 18.61
C ILE A 63 -10.16 -6.23 17.95
N VAL A 64 -8.85 -6.46 17.98
CA VAL A 64 -7.87 -5.69 17.22
C VAL A 64 -7.51 -6.50 15.98
N ALA A 65 -7.95 -6.02 14.81
CA ALA A 65 -7.66 -6.63 13.52
C ALA A 65 -6.82 -5.65 12.68
N ALA A 66 -5.52 -5.54 13.02
CA ALA A 66 -4.69 -4.49 12.47
C ALA A 66 -3.24 -4.95 12.23
N ASP A 67 -2.65 -4.44 11.12
CA ASP A 67 -1.24 -4.60 10.77
C ASP A 67 -0.47 -3.26 10.93
N LYS A 68 -1.06 -2.28 11.61
CA LYS A 68 -0.46 -1.01 12.02
C LYS A 68 -0.82 -0.70 13.47
N ASP A 69 -0.14 0.28 14.05
CA ASP A 69 -0.43 0.71 15.41
C ASP A 69 -1.83 1.38 15.48
N VAL A 70 -2.73 0.81 16.27
CA VAL A 70 -4.06 1.32 16.57
C VAL A 70 -4.19 1.74 18.05
N GLN A 71 -3.06 1.99 18.70
CA GLN A 71 -2.95 2.37 20.12
C GLN A 71 -3.64 1.36 21.05
N PRO A 72 -3.25 0.09 21.04
CA PRO A 72 -3.90 -0.98 21.81
C PRO A 72 -3.82 -0.77 23.32
N GLU A 73 -2.90 0.08 23.82
CA GLU A 73 -2.79 0.48 25.21
C GLU A 73 -4.06 1.14 25.77
N ARG A 74 -4.93 1.71 24.92
CA ARG A 74 -6.23 2.26 25.31
C ARG A 74 -7.18 1.20 25.83
N PHE A 75 -7.00 -0.03 25.41
CA PHE A 75 -7.84 -1.18 25.75
C PHE A 75 -7.35 -1.95 26.99
N ALA A 76 -6.36 -1.39 27.74
CA ALA A 76 -5.82 -2.03 28.93
C ALA A 76 -6.91 -2.39 29.94
N GLY A 77 -6.87 -3.62 30.48
CA GLY A 77 -7.87 -4.16 31.39
C GLY A 77 -9.06 -4.86 30.71
N LYS A 78 -9.16 -4.79 29.36
CA LYS A 78 -10.16 -5.53 28.59
C LYS A 78 -9.59 -6.84 28.04
N ARG A 79 -10.49 -7.75 27.66
CA ARG A 79 -10.12 -8.94 26.88
C ARG A 79 -9.87 -8.53 25.45
N ILE A 80 -8.66 -8.79 24.96
CA ILE A 80 -8.24 -8.42 23.61
C ILE A 80 -7.98 -9.69 22.80
N ILE A 81 -8.56 -9.76 21.60
CA ILE A 81 -8.19 -10.70 20.55
C ILE A 81 -7.44 -9.89 19.50
N ASP A 82 -6.13 -10.12 19.41
CA ASP A 82 -5.24 -9.41 18.49
C ASP A 82 -4.88 -10.30 17.30
N VAL A 83 -5.21 -9.84 16.10
CA VAL A 83 -5.01 -10.57 14.85
C VAL A 83 -4.62 -9.61 13.71
N SER A 84 -4.04 -10.14 12.64
CA SER A 84 -3.82 -9.36 11.43
C SER A 84 -5.13 -8.92 10.76
N VAL A 85 -5.09 -7.81 10.00
CA VAL A 85 -6.27 -7.32 9.28
C VAL A 85 -6.85 -8.38 8.32
N SER A 86 -6.00 -9.22 7.73
CA SER A 86 -6.41 -10.30 6.83
C SER A 86 -7.21 -11.40 7.53
N VAL A 87 -6.92 -11.68 8.79
CA VAL A 87 -7.69 -12.62 9.63
C VAL A 87 -9.03 -11.98 10.00
N GLY A 88 -9.04 -10.68 10.33
CA GLY A 88 -10.26 -9.91 10.55
C GLY A 88 -11.25 -9.98 9.39
N ILE A 89 -10.75 -9.98 8.15
CA ILE A 89 -11.57 -10.11 6.94
C ILE A 89 -12.08 -11.54 6.75
N LYS A 90 -11.21 -12.54 6.88
CA LYS A 90 -11.50 -13.92 6.48
C LYS A 90 -12.26 -14.73 7.53
N GLU A 91 -12.05 -14.43 8.80
CA GLU A 91 -12.46 -15.24 9.93
C GLU A 91 -13.32 -14.44 10.93
N ALA A 92 -14.01 -13.39 10.47
CA ALA A 92 -14.81 -12.50 11.31
C ALA A 92 -15.83 -13.24 12.19
N ASP A 93 -16.53 -14.26 11.66
CA ASP A 93 -17.51 -15.04 12.44
C ASP A 93 -16.83 -15.77 13.61
N ARG A 94 -15.65 -16.37 13.40
CA ARG A 94 -14.86 -17.03 14.45
C ARG A 94 -14.41 -16.05 15.52
N LEU A 95 -13.91 -14.88 15.10
CA LEU A 95 -13.45 -13.85 16.03
C LEU A 95 -14.56 -13.32 16.92
N ILE A 96 -15.76 -13.12 16.37
CA ILE A 96 -16.95 -12.74 17.14
C ILE A 96 -17.33 -13.86 18.13
N GLU A 97 -17.33 -15.13 17.72
CA GLU A 97 -17.61 -16.25 18.61
C GLU A 97 -16.58 -16.38 19.75
N GLU A 98 -15.31 -16.23 19.44
CA GLU A 98 -14.24 -16.25 20.44
C GLU A 98 -14.35 -15.09 21.43
N ALA A 99 -14.69 -13.89 20.96
CA ALA A 99 -14.91 -12.73 21.80
C ALA A 99 -16.10 -12.95 22.75
N LEU A 100 -17.23 -13.47 22.25
CA LEU A 100 -18.40 -13.80 23.04
C LEU A 100 -18.15 -14.95 24.05
N ALA A 101 -17.33 -15.93 23.66
CA ALA A 101 -16.93 -17.03 24.55
C ALA A 101 -15.93 -16.59 25.64
N GLY A 102 -15.58 -15.30 25.70
CA GLY A 102 -14.62 -14.78 26.65
C GLY A 102 -13.19 -15.23 26.41
N LYS A 103 -12.87 -15.67 25.18
CA LYS A 103 -11.49 -15.91 24.75
C LYS A 103 -10.76 -14.58 24.52
N GLY A 104 -9.46 -14.60 24.62
CA GLY A 104 -8.60 -13.43 24.52
C GLY A 104 -7.79 -13.20 25.81
N SER A 105 -6.71 -12.45 25.71
CA SER A 105 -5.85 -12.11 26.85
C SER A 105 -6.34 -10.83 27.52
N ILE A 106 -6.39 -10.81 28.86
CA ILE A 106 -6.54 -9.57 29.62
C ILE A 106 -5.14 -9.01 29.78
N VAL A 107 -4.87 -7.87 29.18
CA VAL A 107 -3.54 -7.28 29.14
C VAL A 107 -3.50 -6.05 30.04
N THR A 108 -2.63 -6.06 31.06
CA THR A 108 -2.38 -4.91 31.94
C THR A 108 -1.49 -3.88 31.22
N LYS A 109 -1.55 -2.61 31.68
CA LYS A 109 -0.73 -1.51 31.08
C LYS A 109 0.77 -1.82 31.02
N SER A 110 1.30 -2.56 32.01
CA SER A 110 2.69 -3.02 32.00
C SER A 110 2.92 -4.17 31.02
N GLN A 111 1.96 -5.06 30.89
CA GLN A 111 2.05 -6.20 29.97
C GLN A 111 1.80 -5.80 28.51
N ILE A 112 1.13 -4.70 28.23
CA ILE A 112 1.02 -4.19 26.85
C ILE A 112 2.38 -3.68 26.36
N ALA A 113 3.16 -3.00 27.22
CA ALA A 113 4.54 -2.65 26.90
C ALA A 113 5.40 -3.92 26.69
N ASP A 114 5.26 -4.91 27.57
CA ASP A 114 5.99 -6.19 27.52
C ASP A 114 5.42 -7.12 26.42
N THR A 115 4.11 -7.08 26.14
CA THR A 115 3.47 -7.92 25.10
C THR A 115 3.65 -7.34 23.71
N ILE A 116 3.79 -6.03 23.55
CA ILE A 116 4.29 -5.42 22.30
C ILE A 116 5.73 -5.87 22.06
N GLU A 117 6.55 -5.98 23.10
CA GLU A 117 7.88 -6.61 23.03
C GLU A 117 7.80 -8.14 22.83
N ASP A 118 6.84 -8.86 23.42
CA ASP A 118 6.70 -10.33 23.34
C ASP A 118 5.88 -10.83 22.14
N VAL A 119 4.90 -10.09 21.63
CA VAL A 119 4.25 -10.36 20.32
C VAL A 119 5.19 -9.95 19.19
N ASP A 120 5.96 -8.88 19.33
CA ASP A 120 7.14 -8.64 18.51
C ASP A 120 8.18 -9.77 18.66
N GLN A 121 8.37 -10.39 19.81
CA GLN A 121 9.33 -11.50 19.97
C GLN A 121 8.79 -12.86 19.48
N ARG A 122 7.51 -13.13 19.51
CA ARG A 122 6.92 -14.38 18.95
C ARG A 122 6.61 -14.29 17.44
N SER A 123 6.35 -13.10 16.91
CA SER A 123 6.36 -12.76 15.47
C SER A 123 7.74 -12.29 15.00
N ALA A 124 8.57 -11.77 15.87
CA ALA A 124 9.93 -11.27 15.65
C ALA A 124 10.99 -12.37 15.60
N ASN A 125 10.59 -13.62 15.39
CA ASN A 125 11.56 -14.61 14.95
C ASN A 125 12.05 -14.37 13.50
N SER A 126 11.77 -13.20 12.91
CA SER A 126 12.52 -12.69 11.78
C SER A 126 12.68 -11.17 11.87
N LEU A 127 13.90 -10.70 12.04
CA LEU A 127 14.36 -9.33 11.73
C LEU A 127 13.70 -8.81 10.44
N GLY A 128 13.43 -9.71 9.49
CA GLY A 128 12.72 -9.43 8.26
C GLY A 128 11.31 -8.86 8.43
N HIS A 129 10.53 -9.32 9.42
CA HIS A 129 9.17 -8.81 9.62
C HIS A 129 9.17 -7.37 10.15
N SER A 130 10.04 -7.05 11.11
CA SER A 130 10.19 -5.68 11.63
C SER A 130 10.69 -4.71 10.55
N VAL A 131 11.69 -5.12 9.78
CA VAL A 131 12.20 -4.34 8.62
C VAL A 131 11.08 -4.10 7.62
N TYR A 132 10.33 -5.15 7.26
CA TYR A 132 9.20 -5.05 6.34
C TYR A 132 8.11 -4.08 6.85
N LYS A 133 7.68 -4.21 8.12
CA LYS A 133 6.66 -3.35 8.75
C LYS A 133 7.05 -1.87 8.69
N ASN A 134 8.28 -1.53 9.09
CA ASN A 134 8.77 -0.17 9.08
C ASN A 134 8.96 0.38 7.66
N LEU A 135 9.45 -0.44 6.73
CA LEU A 135 9.55 -0.08 5.32
C LEU A 135 8.16 0.24 4.75
N MET A 136 7.16 -0.60 5.03
CA MET A 136 5.78 -0.41 4.57
C MET A 136 5.11 0.81 5.19
N ASN A 137 5.45 1.16 6.44
CA ASN A 137 5.01 2.43 7.04
C ASN A 137 5.52 3.63 6.21
N GLY A 138 6.82 3.64 5.89
CA GLY A 138 7.41 4.67 5.02
C GLY A 138 6.77 4.75 3.63
N VAL A 139 6.62 3.61 2.97
CA VAL A 139 6.00 3.51 1.63
C VAL A 139 4.56 4.03 1.64
N SER A 140 3.75 3.66 2.65
CA SER A 140 2.35 4.06 2.73
C SER A 140 2.17 5.57 2.84
N HIS A 141 3.03 6.24 3.60
CA HIS A 141 2.99 7.70 3.76
C HIS A 141 3.59 8.44 2.56
N MET A 142 4.50 7.82 1.83
CA MET A 142 5.08 8.37 0.59
C MET A 142 4.08 8.37 -0.58
N LEU A 143 3.22 7.35 -0.69
CA LEU A 143 2.32 7.15 -1.83
C LEU A 143 1.45 8.35 -2.19
N PRO A 144 0.80 9.07 -1.23
CA PRO A 144 -0.02 10.25 -1.57
C PRO A 144 0.76 11.36 -2.29
N PHE A 145 2.04 11.54 -1.97
CA PHE A 145 2.90 12.54 -2.62
C PHE A 145 3.19 12.17 -4.08
N VAL A 146 3.46 10.89 -4.32
CA VAL A 146 3.69 10.34 -5.67
C VAL A 146 2.42 10.43 -6.51
N VAL A 147 1.25 10.14 -5.91
CA VAL A 147 -0.05 10.27 -6.60
C VAL A 147 -0.35 11.73 -6.94
N ALA A 148 -0.09 12.65 -6.00
CA ALA A 148 -0.32 14.08 -6.22
C ALA A 148 0.52 14.61 -7.39
N ASP A 149 1.83 14.25 -7.44
CA ASP A 149 2.70 14.56 -8.57
C ASP A 149 2.13 14.04 -9.88
N GLY A 150 1.88 12.73 -9.98
CA GLY A 150 1.41 12.11 -11.22
C GLY A 150 0.11 12.72 -11.73
N VAL A 151 -0.84 13.03 -10.84
CA VAL A 151 -2.14 13.62 -11.23
C VAL A 151 -1.97 15.08 -11.65
N LEU A 152 -1.22 15.90 -10.93
CA LEU A 152 -1.02 17.32 -11.25
C LEU A 152 -0.30 17.50 -12.60
N ILE A 153 0.75 16.71 -12.83
CA ILE A 153 1.46 16.70 -14.11
C ILE A 153 0.54 16.21 -15.24
N ALA A 154 -0.24 15.16 -15.01
CA ALA A 154 -1.17 14.64 -16.02
C ALA A 154 -2.24 15.67 -16.38
N ILE A 155 -2.80 16.39 -15.41
CA ILE A 155 -3.75 17.49 -15.66
C ILE A 155 -3.08 18.61 -16.47
N SER A 156 -1.86 19.02 -16.08
CA SER A 156 -1.11 20.05 -16.80
C SER A 156 -0.95 19.69 -18.29
N PHE A 157 -0.55 18.47 -18.58
CA PHE A 157 -0.34 17.99 -19.94
C PHE A 157 -1.63 17.76 -20.71
N ALA A 158 -2.66 17.23 -20.06
CA ALA A 158 -3.96 16.96 -20.71
C ALA A 158 -4.68 18.25 -21.15
N VAL A 159 -4.55 19.33 -20.36
CA VAL A 159 -5.27 20.60 -20.62
C VAL A 159 -4.48 21.51 -21.57
N TRP A 160 -3.16 21.60 -21.40
CA TRP A 160 -2.32 22.57 -22.12
C TRP A 160 -1.27 21.95 -23.05
N GLY A 161 -1.13 20.63 -23.08
CA GLY A 161 -0.16 19.91 -23.89
C GLY A 161 1.22 19.72 -23.22
N ILE A 162 1.98 18.78 -23.77
CA ILE A 162 3.26 18.32 -23.18
C ILE A 162 4.40 19.34 -23.22
N TYR A 163 4.28 20.40 -24.03
CA TYR A 163 5.27 21.45 -24.15
C TYR A 163 4.90 22.75 -23.41
N SER A 164 3.75 22.74 -22.72
CA SER A 164 3.19 23.95 -22.11
C SER A 164 3.97 24.46 -20.88
N PHE A 165 4.82 23.66 -20.30
CA PHE A 165 5.64 24.04 -19.14
C PHE A 165 7.04 24.56 -19.49
N ASP A 166 7.48 24.45 -20.76
CA ASP A 166 8.78 24.93 -21.23
C ASP A 166 8.69 26.42 -21.62
N PRO A 167 9.34 27.33 -20.88
CA PRO A 167 9.30 28.77 -21.16
C PRO A 167 9.85 29.15 -22.55
N THR A 168 10.64 28.27 -23.17
CA THR A 168 11.21 28.49 -24.51
C THR A 168 10.28 28.07 -25.64
N ASN A 169 9.20 27.36 -25.32
CA ASN A 169 8.25 26.84 -26.30
C ASN A 169 7.10 27.83 -26.56
N ALA A 170 6.66 27.92 -27.80
CA ALA A 170 5.54 28.78 -28.20
C ALA A 170 4.19 28.39 -27.54
N GLN A 171 4.08 27.17 -27.02
CA GLN A 171 2.91 26.67 -26.28
C GLN A 171 2.99 26.91 -24.78
N TYR A 172 3.97 27.69 -24.29
CA TYR A 172 4.15 27.94 -22.87
C TYR A 172 2.87 28.48 -22.21
N ASN A 173 2.51 27.91 -21.08
CA ASN A 173 1.43 28.37 -20.23
C ASN A 173 1.86 28.40 -18.78
N ALA A 174 1.78 29.56 -18.16
CA ALA A 174 2.23 29.80 -16.78
C ALA A 174 1.47 28.91 -15.76
N THR A 175 0.18 28.65 -15.97
CA THR A 175 -0.62 27.79 -15.10
C THR A 175 -0.17 26.31 -15.21
N ALA A 176 0.12 25.84 -16.42
CA ALA A 176 0.66 24.51 -16.63
C ALA A 176 2.04 24.34 -15.96
N ALA A 177 2.92 25.33 -16.11
CA ALA A 177 4.23 25.35 -15.48
C ALA A 177 4.13 25.37 -13.95
N MET A 178 3.18 26.14 -13.39
CA MET A 178 2.90 26.18 -11.96
C MET A 178 2.41 24.82 -11.45
N LEU A 179 1.44 24.18 -12.10
CA LEU A 179 0.94 22.86 -11.69
C LEU A 179 2.03 21.80 -11.75
N LYS A 180 2.86 21.83 -12.80
CA LYS A 180 4.02 20.94 -12.88
C LYS A 180 4.99 21.18 -11.75
N SER A 181 5.33 22.44 -11.43
CA SER A 181 6.23 22.76 -10.34
C SER A 181 5.70 22.29 -8.97
N VAL A 182 4.40 22.37 -8.73
CA VAL A 182 3.75 21.84 -7.52
C VAL A 182 3.85 20.31 -7.49
N GLY A 183 3.63 19.65 -8.63
CA GLY A 183 3.83 18.20 -8.77
C GLY A 183 5.28 17.81 -8.47
N ASP A 184 6.25 18.43 -9.16
CA ASP A 184 7.68 18.16 -8.97
C ASP A 184 8.10 18.35 -7.49
N ALA A 185 7.54 19.34 -6.78
CA ALA A 185 7.77 19.53 -5.35
C ALA A 185 7.22 18.36 -4.51
N ALA A 186 6.04 17.85 -4.87
CA ALA A 186 5.48 16.67 -4.20
C ALA A 186 6.36 15.43 -4.45
N MET A 187 6.83 15.21 -5.69
CA MET A 187 7.75 14.12 -6.03
C MET A 187 9.09 14.25 -5.29
N GLY A 188 9.61 15.47 -5.16
CA GLY A 188 10.83 15.76 -4.40
C GLY A 188 10.74 15.36 -2.92
N MET A 189 9.52 15.28 -2.36
CA MET A 189 9.28 14.82 -0.99
C MET A 189 9.21 13.30 -0.86
N MET A 190 9.21 12.53 -1.96
CA MET A 190 9.09 11.07 -1.94
C MET A 190 10.13 10.43 -1.03
N VAL A 191 11.41 10.68 -1.26
CA VAL A 191 12.53 10.10 -0.50
C VAL A 191 12.59 10.62 0.95
N PRO A 192 12.43 11.92 1.23
CA PRO A 192 12.34 12.45 2.58
C PRO A 192 11.20 11.84 3.42
N ILE A 193 9.99 11.74 2.86
CA ILE A 193 8.83 11.16 3.54
C ILE A 193 9.02 9.68 3.80
N LEU A 194 9.51 8.92 2.82
CA LEU A 194 9.85 7.51 3.00
C LEU A 194 10.78 7.31 4.21
N SER A 195 11.89 8.05 4.24
CA SER A 195 12.89 8.00 5.31
C SER A 195 12.30 8.41 6.66
N ALA A 196 11.53 9.50 6.70
CA ALA A 196 10.89 10.00 7.91
C ALA A 196 9.98 8.97 8.58
N TYR A 197 9.12 8.33 7.80
CA TYR A 197 8.14 7.38 8.33
C TYR A 197 8.70 5.98 8.58
N ILE A 198 9.79 5.58 7.93
CA ILE A 198 10.58 4.41 8.37
C ILE A 198 11.15 4.69 9.77
N ALA A 199 11.79 5.83 9.97
CA ALA A 199 12.38 6.21 11.25
C ALA A 199 11.33 6.42 12.35
N GLU A 200 10.16 6.96 12.00
CA GLU A 200 9.02 7.12 12.90
C GLU A 200 8.47 5.77 13.36
N GLY A 201 8.34 4.81 12.46
CA GLY A 201 7.93 3.44 12.81
C GLY A 201 8.85 2.79 13.83
N ILE A 202 10.15 3.10 13.80
CA ILE A 202 11.18 2.57 14.71
C ILE A 202 11.24 3.36 16.03
N ALA A 203 11.41 4.69 15.97
CA ALA A 203 11.74 5.55 17.10
C ALA A 203 10.70 6.64 17.40
N LYS A 204 9.50 6.53 16.83
CA LYS A 204 8.37 7.45 16.99
C LYS A 204 8.75 8.90 16.60
N ARG A 205 8.10 9.90 17.19
CA ARG A 205 8.30 11.32 16.86
C ARG A 205 9.77 11.78 16.77
N PRO A 206 10.68 11.42 17.68
CA PRO A 206 12.08 11.80 17.55
C PRO A 206 12.75 11.25 16.28
N GLY A 207 12.39 10.05 15.86
CA GLY A 207 12.89 9.43 14.63
C GLY A 207 12.42 10.17 13.38
N LEU A 208 11.17 10.62 13.34
CA LEU A 208 10.57 11.31 12.18
C LEU A 208 11.39 12.51 11.72
N VAL A 209 11.79 13.38 12.63
CA VAL A 209 12.56 14.60 12.29
C VAL A 209 13.91 14.25 11.71
N VAL A 210 14.62 13.32 12.34
CA VAL A 210 15.96 12.91 11.91
C VAL A 210 15.90 12.16 10.58
N GLY A 211 14.90 11.28 10.41
CA GLY A 211 14.65 10.57 9.16
C GLY A 211 14.30 11.52 8.03
N LEU A 212 13.47 12.54 8.27
CA LEU A 212 13.11 13.53 7.26
C LEU A 212 14.34 14.28 6.73
N VAL A 213 15.17 14.80 7.63
CA VAL A 213 16.37 15.55 7.24
C VAL A 213 17.42 14.64 6.59
N GLY A 214 17.61 13.42 7.14
CA GLY A 214 18.49 12.42 6.52
C GLY A 214 18.04 12.03 5.12
N GLY A 215 16.72 11.90 4.91
CA GLY A 215 16.12 11.65 3.60
C GLY A 215 16.28 12.83 2.63
N LEU A 216 16.21 14.08 3.11
CA LEU A 216 16.50 15.27 2.29
C LEU A 216 17.96 15.28 1.82
N VAL A 217 18.91 14.98 2.72
CA VAL A 217 20.34 14.88 2.38
C VAL A 217 20.57 13.74 1.38
N ALA A 218 19.93 12.58 1.59
CA ALA A 218 19.98 11.46 0.65
C ALA A 218 19.46 11.86 -0.75
N ASN A 219 18.32 12.52 -0.81
CA ASN A 219 17.73 12.98 -2.07
C ASN A 219 18.63 13.98 -2.79
N ALA A 220 19.15 14.98 -2.07
CA ALA A 220 20.08 15.97 -2.61
C ALA A 220 21.39 15.34 -3.11
N GLY A 221 21.87 14.27 -2.46
CA GLY A 221 23.04 13.50 -2.87
C GLY A 221 22.81 12.54 -4.04
N GLY A 222 21.61 12.50 -4.64
CA GLY A 222 21.28 11.63 -5.77
C GLY A 222 21.25 10.12 -5.42
N THR A 223 21.15 9.77 -4.14
CA THR A 223 21.15 8.37 -3.68
C THR A 223 19.83 7.65 -3.95
N GLY A 224 18.82 8.39 -4.38
CA GLY A 224 17.51 7.89 -4.76
C GLY A 224 16.76 7.17 -3.63
N PHE A 225 15.89 6.28 -4.04
CA PHE A 225 15.02 5.53 -3.13
C PHE A 225 15.79 4.65 -2.12
N LEU A 226 16.89 4.01 -2.56
CA LEU A 226 17.72 3.18 -1.67
C LEU A 226 18.37 4.00 -0.55
N GLY A 227 18.85 5.20 -0.87
CA GLY A 227 19.38 6.13 0.14
C GLY A 227 18.32 6.57 1.14
N GLY A 228 17.08 6.77 0.70
CA GLY A 228 15.95 7.07 1.59
C GLY A 228 15.63 5.94 2.56
N ILE A 229 15.62 4.70 2.10
CA ILE A 229 15.45 3.50 2.96
C ILE A 229 16.57 3.44 3.99
N LEU A 230 17.82 3.51 3.53
CA LEU A 230 18.99 3.43 4.41
C LEU A 230 18.96 4.54 5.46
N SER A 231 18.69 5.78 5.05
CA SER A 231 18.55 6.94 5.95
C SER A 231 17.47 6.70 7.01
N GLY A 232 16.30 6.19 6.63
CA GLY A 232 15.20 5.93 7.55
C GLY A 232 15.56 4.92 8.64
N PHE A 233 16.18 3.79 8.25
CA PHE A 233 16.63 2.79 9.22
C PHE A 233 17.75 3.31 10.11
N LEU A 234 18.76 3.96 9.54
CA LEU A 234 19.85 4.55 10.31
C LEU A 234 19.34 5.58 11.32
N ALA A 235 18.44 6.48 10.89
CA ALA A 235 17.85 7.49 11.75
C ALA A 235 17.04 6.87 12.90
N GLY A 236 16.18 5.90 12.58
CA GLY A 236 15.36 5.22 13.59
C GLY A 236 16.21 4.51 14.65
N TYR A 237 17.12 3.64 14.23
CA TYR A 237 17.97 2.91 15.17
C TYR A 237 18.97 3.80 15.92
N PHE A 238 19.50 4.83 15.27
CA PHE A 238 20.36 5.80 15.95
C PHE A 238 19.61 6.55 17.06
N ILE A 239 18.39 6.97 16.82
CA ILE A 239 17.56 7.61 17.87
C ILE A 239 17.24 6.66 19.01
N LEU A 240 16.95 5.37 18.75
CA LEU A 240 16.78 4.38 19.81
C LEU A 240 18.06 4.24 20.66
N LEU A 241 19.22 4.20 20.00
CA LEU A 241 20.51 4.18 20.69
C LEU A 241 20.69 5.43 21.56
N LEU A 242 20.40 6.61 21.00
CA LEU A 242 20.52 7.88 21.72
C LEU A 242 19.54 7.96 22.91
N GLN A 243 18.33 7.47 22.78
CA GLN A 243 17.36 7.35 23.87
C GLN A 243 17.89 6.44 25.00
N LYS A 244 18.52 5.32 24.65
CA LYS A 244 19.15 4.43 25.61
C LYS A 244 20.33 5.06 26.34
N LEU A 245 21.19 5.79 25.61
CA LEU A 245 22.34 6.50 26.19
C LEU A 245 21.90 7.63 27.14
N LEU A 246 20.84 8.35 26.81
CA LEU A 246 20.33 9.48 27.59
C LEU A 246 19.25 9.06 28.63
N LYS A 247 19.02 7.77 28.83
CA LYS A 247 18.01 7.24 29.77
C LYS A 247 18.23 7.70 31.20
N ASN A 248 19.48 7.83 31.62
CA ASN A 248 19.86 8.17 33.00
C ASN A 248 19.78 9.68 33.32
N LEU A 249 19.48 10.54 32.35
CA LEU A 249 19.29 11.96 32.60
C LEU A 249 18.00 12.21 33.41
N PRO A 250 17.99 13.20 34.35
CA PRO A 250 16.82 13.53 35.15
C PRO A 250 15.55 13.78 34.29
N LYS A 251 14.39 13.38 34.82
CA LYS A 251 13.08 13.59 34.16
C LYS A 251 12.78 15.08 33.87
N SER A 252 13.32 16.00 34.67
CA SER A 252 13.21 17.44 34.45
C SER A 252 13.80 17.91 33.12
N LEU A 253 14.69 17.10 32.51
CA LEU A 253 15.32 17.37 31.21
C LEU A 253 14.63 16.66 30.04
N ASP A 254 13.51 15.99 30.23
CA ASP A 254 12.82 15.25 29.15
C ASP A 254 12.39 16.17 27.99
N GLY A 255 11.94 17.41 28.31
CA GLY A 255 11.66 18.40 27.31
C GLY A 255 12.91 18.82 26.49
N LEU A 256 14.05 18.98 27.15
CA LEU A 256 15.32 19.28 26.49
C LEU A 256 15.79 18.12 25.60
N LYS A 257 15.65 16.87 26.08
CA LYS A 257 15.96 15.68 25.26
C LYS A 257 15.15 15.67 23.97
N ALA A 258 13.81 15.85 24.08
CA ALA A 258 12.90 15.73 22.95
C ALA A 258 13.05 16.85 21.92
N ILE A 259 13.23 18.11 22.37
CA ILE A 259 13.22 19.29 21.50
C ILE A 259 14.62 19.63 21.00
N PHE A 260 15.67 19.33 21.76
CA PHE A 260 17.03 19.76 21.44
C PHE A 260 17.99 18.60 21.20
N LEU A 261 18.19 17.69 22.19
CA LEU A 261 19.25 16.68 22.08
C LEU A 261 18.99 15.67 20.94
N TYR A 262 17.80 15.09 20.86
CA TYR A 262 17.49 14.12 19.82
C TYR A 262 17.53 14.74 18.41
N PRO A 263 16.89 15.88 18.14
CA PRO A 263 16.96 16.48 16.81
C PRO A 263 18.37 16.94 16.44
N VAL A 264 19.07 17.68 17.31
CA VAL A 264 20.36 18.26 16.96
C VAL A 264 21.41 17.17 16.74
N ILE A 265 21.57 16.25 17.70
CA ILE A 265 22.56 15.18 17.59
C ILE A 265 22.17 14.23 16.46
N GLY A 266 20.88 13.88 16.37
CA GLY A 266 20.37 12.97 15.35
C GLY A 266 20.57 13.52 13.94
N VAL A 267 20.15 14.75 13.68
CA VAL A 267 20.28 15.38 12.37
C VAL A 267 21.75 15.57 11.99
N ALA A 268 22.59 16.06 12.91
CA ALA A 268 24.02 16.24 12.64
C ALA A 268 24.69 14.92 12.27
N THR A 269 24.41 13.86 13.05
CA THR A 269 25.05 12.55 12.82
C THR A 269 24.53 11.89 11.55
N ILE A 270 23.21 11.75 11.40
CA ILE A 270 22.61 11.05 10.24
C ILE A 270 22.83 11.85 8.97
N GLY A 271 22.66 13.18 9.01
CA GLY A 271 22.94 14.04 7.86
C GLY A 271 24.38 13.90 7.38
N THR A 272 25.36 13.90 8.29
CA THR A 272 26.77 13.69 7.94
C THR A 272 27.01 12.27 7.37
N ILE A 273 26.46 11.24 7.99
CA ILE A 273 26.59 9.86 7.49
C ILE A 273 26.00 9.75 6.07
N MET A 274 24.83 10.31 5.83
CA MET A 274 24.20 10.27 4.50
C MET A 274 24.97 11.08 3.45
N ALA A 275 25.56 12.21 3.83
CA ALA A 275 26.42 12.97 2.94
C ALA A 275 27.68 12.18 2.54
N LEU A 276 28.30 11.46 3.49
CA LEU A 276 29.47 10.61 3.21
C LEU A 276 29.11 9.37 2.38
N LEU A 277 27.90 8.83 2.55
CA LEU A 277 27.42 7.68 1.80
C LEU A 277 26.82 8.04 0.43
N ALA A 278 26.70 9.33 0.08
CA ALA A 278 26.06 9.77 -1.14
C ALA A 278 26.69 9.13 -2.39
N GLU A 279 28.00 9.25 -2.59
CA GLU A 279 28.68 8.70 -3.77
C GLU A 279 28.61 7.15 -3.87
N PRO A 280 28.93 6.36 -2.81
CA PRO A 280 28.75 4.90 -2.87
C PRO A 280 27.31 4.48 -3.20
N MET A 281 26.31 5.13 -2.59
CA MET A 281 24.90 4.80 -2.83
C MET A 281 24.45 5.18 -4.25
N LYS A 282 24.93 6.32 -4.76
CA LYS A 282 24.68 6.73 -6.15
C LYS A 282 25.25 5.71 -7.14
N MET A 283 26.46 5.23 -6.93
CA MET A 283 27.07 4.19 -7.78
C MET A 283 26.26 2.88 -7.78
N ILE A 284 25.76 2.44 -6.61
CA ILE A 284 24.87 1.25 -6.50
C ILE A 284 23.57 1.50 -7.28
N ASN A 285 22.99 2.68 -7.12
CA ASN A 285 21.75 3.05 -7.76
C ASN A 285 21.89 3.09 -9.30
N GLU A 286 22.94 3.72 -9.82
CA GLU A 286 23.26 3.76 -11.25
C GLU A 286 23.57 2.37 -11.80
N GLY A 287 24.30 1.54 -11.05
CA GLY A 287 24.58 0.15 -11.40
C GLY A 287 23.30 -0.69 -11.53
N MET A 288 22.35 -0.54 -10.59
CA MET A 288 21.06 -1.18 -10.63
C MET A 288 20.22 -0.69 -11.83
N MET A 289 20.23 0.60 -12.10
CA MET A 289 19.55 1.19 -13.26
C MET A 289 20.08 0.66 -14.58
N ASN A 290 21.41 0.62 -14.75
CA ASN A 290 22.05 0.10 -15.95
C ASN A 290 21.76 -1.39 -16.12
N TRP A 291 21.80 -2.19 -15.04
CA TRP A 291 21.45 -3.60 -15.07
C TRP A 291 19.99 -3.80 -15.50
N LEU A 292 19.06 -3.04 -14.92
CA LEU A 292 17.64 -3.14 -15.25
C LEU A 292 17.32 -2.66 -16.67
N ALA A 293 17.99 -1.60 -17.14
CA ALA A 293 17.88 -1.13 -18.52
C ALA A 293 18.34 -2.21 -19.52
N SER A 294 19.46 -2.89 -19.21
CA SER A 294 19.96 -4.01 -20.04
C SER A 294 18.97 -5.18 -20.08
N PHE A 295 18.30 -5.46 -18.96
CA PHE A 295 17.31 -6.53 -18.87
C PHE A 295 16.01 -6.20 -19.62
N GLN A 296 15.56 -4.94 -19.58
CA GLN A 296 14.39 -4.48 -20.34
C GLN A 296 14.59 -4.66 -21.85
N HIS A 297 15.79 -4.37 -22.37
CA HIS A 297 16.11 -4.52 -23.79
C HIS A 297 16.36 -5.98 -24.20
N SER A 298 16.90 -6.80 -23.33
CA SER A 298 17.26 -8.17 -23.65
C SER A 298 16.11 -9.18 -23.50
N SER A 299 15.14 -8.94 -22.64
CA SER A 299 14.05 -9.88 -22.38
C SER A 299 12.75 -9.24 -21.90
N PRO A 300 12.04 -8.46 -22.75
CA PRO A 300 10.75 -7.85 -22.42
C PRO A 300 9.70 -8.86 -21.95
N LEU A 301 9.77 -10.09 -22.50
CA LEU A 301 8.86 -11.18 -22.15
C LEU A 301 9.04 -11.60 -20.68
N VAL A 302 10.26 -11.89 -20.26
CA VAL A 302 10.54 -12.33 -18.89
C VAL A 302 10.23 -11.24 -17.89
N LEU A 303 10.64 -10.00 -18.16
CA LEU A 303 10.36 -8.85 -17.30
C LEU A 303 8.84 -8.63 -17.16
N GLY A 304 8.10 -8.68 -18.27
CA GLY A 304 6.66 -8.49 -18.27
C GLY A 304 5.91 -9.58 -17.51
N ILE A 305 6.35 -10.84 -17.60
CA ILE A 305 5.77 -11.94 -16.79
C ILE A 305 6.02 -11.70 -15.30
N ILE A 306 7.26 -11.37 -14.90
CA ILE A 306 7.61 -11.12 -13.50
C ILE A 306 6.78 -9.95 -12.94
N VAL A 307 6.80 -8.82 -13.61
CA VAL A 307 6.07 -7.62 -13.19
C VAL A 307 4.56 -7.87 -13.15
N GLY A 308 4.01 -8.52 -14.17
CA GLY A 308 2.59 -8.85 -14.23
C GLY A 308 2.15 -9.78 -13.09
N CYS A 309 2.97 -10.81 -12.80
CA CYS A 309 2.71 -11.69 -11.67
C CYS A 309 2.78 -10.94 -10.34
N MET A 310 3.80 -10.12 -10.13
CA MET A 310 3.96 -9.34 -8.89
C MET A 310 2.76 -8.40 -8.65
N CYS A 311 2.34 -7.68 -9.68
CA CYS A 311 1.24 -6.71 -9.56
C CYS A 311 -0.12 -7.38 -9.27
N ALA A 312 -0.36 -8.57 -9.78
CA ALA A 312 -1.64 -9.27 -9.65
C ALA A 312 -1.69 -10.30 -8.51
N PHE A 313 -0.55 -10.65 -7.90
CA PHE A 313 -0.49 -11.69 -6.87
C PHE A 313 -1.28 -11.34 -5.61
N ASP A 314 -1.10 -10.13 -5.11
CA ASP A 314 -1.72 -9.67 -3.86
C ASP A 314 -2.43 -8.32 -3.98
N MET A 315 -2.53 -7.77 -5.20
CA MET A 315 -3.36 -6.63 -5.62
C MET A 315 -3.40 -5.47 -4.61
N GLY A 316 -2.25 -4.84 -4.37
CA GLY A 316 -2.06 -3.77 -3.37
C GLY A 316 -1.40 -4.25 -2.09
N GLY A 317 -1.04 -5.54 -2.00
CA GLY A 317 -0.25 -6.11 -0.91
C GLY A 317 1.26 -5.89 -1.10
N PRO A 318 2.08 -6.62 -0.30
CA PRO A 318 3.53 -6.47 -0.28
C PRO A 318 4.24 -6.64 -1.62
N ILE A 319 3.82 -7.64 -2.40
CA ILE A 319 4.49 -8.00 -3.66
C ILE A 319 4.14 -6.99 -4.75
N ASN A 320 2.88 -6.60 -4.86
CA ASN A 320 2.43 -5.53 -5.74
C ASN A 320 3.17 -4.22 -5.43
N LYS A 321 3.24 -3.85 -4.14
CA LYS A 321 3.94 -2.64 -3.71
C LYS A 321 5.43 -2.68 -4.00
N ALA A 322 6.09 -3.84 -3.91
CA ALA A 322 7.50 -3.96 -4.28
C ALA A 322 7.72 -3.59 -5.76
N ALA A 323 6.87 -4.09 -6.68
CA ALA A 323 6.94 -3.73 -8.09
C ALA A 323 6.66 -2.23 -8.31
N TYR A 324 5.60 -1.70 -7.67
CA TYR A 324 5.20 -0.30 -7.80
C TYR A 324 6.26 0.66 -7.26
N VAL A 325 6.79 0.40 -6.07
CA VAL A 325 7.84 1.22 -5.43
C VAL A 325 9.13 1.18 -6.24
N THR A 326 9.52 0.01 -6.76
CA THR A 326 10.65 -0.11 -7.69
C THR A 326 10.42 0.75 -8.94
N GLY A 327 9.23 0.65 -9.54
CA GLY A 327 8.86 1.46 -10.69
C GLY A 327 8.92 2.97 -10.42
N THR A 328 8.42 3.40 -9.27
CA THR A 328 8.46 4.81 -8.85
C THR A 328 9.90 5.30 -8.61
N ALA A 329 10.72 4.48 -7.96
CA ALA A 329 12.12 4.79 -7.73
C ALA A 329 12.91 4.95 -9.04
N LEU A 330 12.65 4.07 -10.00
CA LEU A 330 13.27 4.10 -11.34
C LEU A 330 12.76 5.30 -12.16
N LEU A 331 11.48 5.62 -12.02
CA LEU A 331 10.88 6.78 -12.67
C LEU A 331 11.52 8.09 -12.18
N ALA A 332 11.74 8.22 -10.88
CA ALA A 332 12.43 9.37 -10.29
C ALA A 332 13.88 9.55 -10.81
N GLN A 333 14.45 8.50 -11.40
CA GLN A 333 15.77 8.50 -12.04
C GLN A 333 15.70 8.58 -13.57
N GLY A 334 14.53 8.84 -14.13
CA GLY A 334 14.30 9.01 -15.56
C GLY A 334 13.98 7.72 -16.34
N ASN A 335 13.86 6.55 -15.67
CA ASN A 335 13.45 5.32 -16.32
C ASN A 335 11.92 5.22 -16.38
N THR A 336 11.34 5.62 -17.48
CA THR A 336 9.90 5.63 -17.70
C THR A 336 9.34 4.30 -18.23
N THR A 337 10.21 3.41 -18.69
CA THR A 337 9.81 2.13 -19.33
C THR A 337 9.35 1.10 -18.31
N PHE A 338 10.05 0.96 -17.19
CA PHE A 338 9.68 -0.01 -16.16
C PHE A 338 8.29 0.29 -15.59
N MET A 339 8.02 1.56 -15.27
CA MET A 339 6.72 1.99 -14.74
C MET A 339 5.59 1.75 -15.76
N ALA A 340 5.85 1.80 -17.06
CA ALA A 340 4.85 1.51 -18.08
C ALA A 340 4.26 0.09 -17.93
N GLY A 341 5.12 -0.91 -17.71
CA GLY A 341 4.69 -2.29 -17.49
C GLY A 341 4.01 -2.48 -16.13
N VAL A 342 4.53 -1.86 -15.06
CA VAL A 342 3.90 -1.89 -13.73
C VAL A 342 2.50 -1.31 -13.78
N SER A 343 2.35 -0.14 -14.38
CA SER A 343 1.05 0.53 -14.52
C SER A 343 0.07 -0.30 -15.33
N ALA A 344 0.49 -0.86 -16.47
CA ALA A 344 -0.35 -1.76 -17.25
C ALA A 344 -0.80 -3.00 -16.47
N ALA A 345 0.12 -3.61 -15.72
CA ALA A 345 -0.15 -4.79 -14.90
C ALA A 345 -1.09 -4.52 -13.72
N CYS A 346 -0.99 -3.34 -13.11
CA CYS A 346 -1.86 -2.94 -11.99
C CYS A 346 -3.27 -2.54 -12.45
N ILE A 347 -3.42 -1.99 -13.65
CA ILE A 347 -4.72 -1.64 -14.24
C ILE A 347 -5.51 -2.90 -14.64
N ALA A 348 -4.82 -3.97 -15.06
CA ALA A 348 -5.45 -5.15 -15.63
C ALA A 348 -6.38 -5.91 -14.67
N PRO A 349 -6.06 -6.24 -13.38
CA PRO A 349 -6.91 -7.04 -12.51
C PRO A 349 -8.34 -6.51 -12.31
N PRO A 350 -8.58 -5.22 -11.96
CA PRO A 350 -9.94 -4.71 -11.85
C PRO A 350 -10.66 -4.71 -13.21
N LEU A 351 -10.00 -4.44 -14.33
CA LEU A 351 -10.62 -4.55 -15.65
C LEU A 351 -10.96 -6.00 -16.01
N ILE A 352 -10.15 -6.98 -15.62
CA ILE A 352 -10.44 -8.42 -15.77
C ILE A 352 -11.78 -8.76 -15.09
N THR A 353 -11.98 -8.32 -13.86
CA THR A 353 -13.24 -8.55 -13.13
C THR A 353 -14.40 -7.81 -13.75
N GLY A 354 -14.17 -6.57 -14.19
CA GLY A 354 -15.14 -5.77 -14.94
C GLY A 354 -15.63 -6.49 -16.19
N PHE A 355 -14.73 -6.94 -17.05
CA PHE A 355 -15.08 -7.68 -18.27
C PHE A 355 -15.71 -9.04 -17.98
N ALA A 356 -15.24 -9.77 -16.97
CA ALA A 356 -15.85 -11.04 -16.57
C ALA A 356 -17.31 -10.87 -16.15
N THR A 357 -17.60 -9.87 -15.32
CA THR A 357 -18.98 -9.59 -14.89
C THR A 357 -19.85 -8.99 -15.97
N LEU A 358 -19.27 -8.23 -16.92
CA LEU A 358 -19.98 -7.68 -18.07
C LEU A 358 -20.44 -8.80 -19.02
N PHE A 359 -19.53 -9.69 -19.43
CA PHE A 359 -19.83 -10.72 -20.44
C PHE A 359 -20.53 -11.97 -19.86
N PHE A 360 -20.27 -12.28 -18.58
CA PHE A 360 -20.79 -13.48 -17.93
C PHE A 360 -21.67 -13.15 -16.72
N GLY A 361 -22.29 -12.00 -16.67
CA GLY A 361 -23.03 -11.46 -15.51
C GLY A 361 -24.06 -12.41 -14.90
N LYS A 362 -24.72 -13.25 -15.73
CA LYS A 362 -25.70 -14.24 -15.26
C LYS A 362 -25.13 -15.32 -14.33
N TYR A 363 -23.82 -15.48 -14.27
CA TYR A 363 -23.13 -16.45 -13.42
C TYR A 363 -22.53 -15.80 -12.16
N PHE A 364 -22.65 -14.48 -12.01
CA PHE A 364 -22.19 -13.73 -10.85
C PHE A 364 -23.37 -13.25 -10.00
N ALA A 365 -23.17 -13.17 -8.69
CA ALA A 365 -24.15 -12.56 -7.78
C ALA A 365 -24.33 -11.06 -8.09
N THR A 366 -25.45 -10.48 -7.70
CA THR A 366 -25.76 -9.06 -7.98
C THR A 366 -24.68 -8.13 -7.43
N ASN A 367 -24.20 -8.38 -6.21
CA ASN A 367 -23.14 -7.59 -5.59
C ASN A 367 -21.83 -7.65 -6.40
N ASP A 368 -21.47 -8.82 -6.93
CA ASP A 368 -20.28 -8.98 -7.77
C ASP A 368 -20.40 -8.24 -9.09
N ARG A 369 -21.59 -8.23 -9.68
CA ARG A 369 -21.84 -7.47 -10.91
C ARG A 369 -21.68 -5.97 -10.69
N ASN A 370 -22.20 -5.46 -9.57
CA ASN A 370 -22.05 -4.07 -9.20
C ASN A 370 -20.57 -3.72 -8.92
N ALA A 371 -19.87 -4.56 -8.17
CA ALA A 371 -18.44 -4.40 -7.94
C ALA A 371 -17.63 -4.43 -9.25
N GLY A 372 -17.97 -5.31 -10.20
CA GLY A 372 -17.34 -5.35 -11.53
C GLY A 372 -17.54 -4.08 -12.34
N LEU A 373 -18.69 -3.42 -12.25
CA LEU A 373 -18.92 -2.12 -12.90
C LEU A 373 -18.05 -1.02 -12.27
N VAL A 374 -17.95 -0.99 -10.94
CA VAL A 374 -17.08 -0.05 -10.23
C VAL A 374 -15.61 -0.30 -10.59
N ASN A 375 -15.23 -1.53 -10.83
CA ASN A 375 -13.86 -1.91 -11.19
C ASN A 375 -13.38 -1.37 -12.54
N PHE A 376 -14.27 -0.99 -13.46
CA PHE A 376 -13.86 -0.22 -14.63
C PHE A 376 -13.33 1.16 -14.27
N ILE A 377 -13.93 1.82 -13.26
CA ILE A 377 -13.45 3.12 -12.76
C ILE A 377 -12.16 2.92 -11.98
N LEU A 378 -12.13 1.97 -11.05
CA LEU A 378 -10.94 1.69 -10.23
C LEU A 378 -9.74 1.29 -11.10
N GLY A 379 -9.93 0.41 -12.08
CA GLY A 379 -8.88 0.06 -13.03
C GLY A 379 -8.41 1.26 -13.85
N SER A 380 -9.33 2.06 -14.38
CA SER A 380 -8.97 3.24 -15.17
C SER A 380 -8.20 4.30 -14.37
N THR A 381 -8.28 4.28 -13.04
CA THR A 381 -7.51 5.15 -12.12
C THR A 381 -6.30 4.46 -11.48
N HIS A 382 -5.94 3.24 -11.94
CA HIS A 382 -4.79 2.48 -11.43
C HIS A 382 -4.98 1.94 -9.99
N ILE A 383 -6.21 1.67 -9.56
CA ILE A 383 -6.53 1.11 -8.24
C ILE A 383 -6.75 -0.41 -8.40
N THR A 384 -5.71 -1.18 -8.12
CA THR A 384 -5.69 -2.65 -8.32
C THR A 384 -6.58 -3.39 -7.32
N GLU A 385 -6.79 -2.82 -6.14
CA GLU A 385 -7.51 -3.40 -5.00
C GLU A 385 -8.97 -3.75 -5.30
N GLY A 386 -9.57 -3.12 -6.30
CA GLY A 386 -10.93 -3.44 -6.73
C GLY A 386 -11.16 -4.92 -7.11
N ALA A 387 -10.10 -5.63 -7.50
CA ALA A 387 -10.19 -7.05 -7.85
C ALA A 387 -10.12 -8.00 -6.64
N ILE A 388 -9.72 -7.52 -5.44
CA ILE A 388 -9.54 -8.34 -4.23
C ILE A 388 -10.80 -9.14 -3.86
N PRO A 389 -12.03 -8.57 -3.86
CA PRO A 389 -13.23 -9.34 -3.49
C PRO A 389 -13.49 -10.58 -4.37
N PHE A 390 -13.05 -10.53 -5.63
CA PHE A 390 -13.17 -11.67 -6.54
C PHE A 390 -12.11 -12.74 -6.26
N ALA A 391 -10.87 -12.33 -5.99
CA ALA A 391 -9.78 -13.24 -5.65
C ALA A 391 -10.01 -13.91 -4.28
N ALA A 392 -10.57 -13.20 -3.30
CA ALA A 392 -10.83 -13.74 -1.97
C ALA A 392 -11.83 -14.90 -1.96
N LYS A 393 -12.72 -15.01 -2.96
CA LYS A 393 -13.72 -16.09 -3.07
C LYS A 393 -13.13 -17.44 -3.49
N ASP A 394 -12.15 -17.45 -4.38
CA ASP A 394 -11.45 -18.66 -4.84
C ASP A 394 -10.03 -18.29 -5.31
N PRO A 395 -9.11 -18.01 -4.35
CA PRO A 395 -7.80 -17.45 -4.67
C PRO A 395 -6.97 -18.39 -5.56
N LEU A 396 -7.06 -19.70 -5.33
CA LEU A 396 -6.28 -20.68 -6.10
C LEU A 396 -6.62 -20.73 -7.60
N LYS A 397 -7.82 -20.28 -7.96
CA LYS A 397 -8.26 -20.26 -9.36
C LYS A 397 -8.24 -18.85 -9.95
N VAL A 398 -8.58 -17.84 -9.15
CA VAL A 398 -8.71 -16.47 -9.62
C VAL A 398 -7.35 -15.81 -9.77
N LEU A 399 -6.44 -15.95 -8.79
CA LEU A 399 -5.11 -15.33 -8.83
C LEU A 399 -4.30 -15.73 -10.08
N PRO A 400 -4.21 -17.00 -10.48
CA PRO A 400 -3.48 -17.36 -11.71
C PRO A 400 -4.02 -16.67 -12.96
N ILE A 401 -5.35 -16.46 -13.05
CA ILE A 401 -5.97 -15.77 -14.18
C ILE A 401 -5.61 -14.28 -14.15
N MET A 402 -5.64 -13.65 -12.97
CA MET A 402 -5.22 -12.25 -12.81
C MET A 402 -3.75 -12.07 -13.19
N MET A 403 -2.87 -12.94 -12.66
CA MET A 403 -1.44 -12.94 -12.99
C MET A 403 -1.20 -13.12 -14.50
N PHE A 404 -1.91 -14.03 -15.13
CA PHE A 404 -1.79 -14.26 -16.56
C PHE A 404 -2.22 -13.04 -17.40
N GLY A 405 -3.39 -12.46 -17.11
CA GLY A 405 -3.87 -11.27 -17.82
C GLY A 405 -2.96 -10.05 -17.62
N SER A 406 -2.52 -9.81 -16.38
CA SER A 406 -1.57 -8.75 -16.05
C SER A 406 -0.20 -8.95 -16.72
N SER A 407 0.28 -10.19 -16.80
CA SER A 407 1.52 -10.51 -17.51
C SER A 407 1.42 -10.21 -19.02
N ILE A 408 0.28 -10.53 -19.64
CA ILE A 408 0.06 -10.18 -21.06
C ILE A 408 0.10 -8.65 -21.23
N ALA A 409 -0.58 -7.90 -20.36
CA ALA A 409 -0.59 -6.44 -20.44
C ALA A 409 0.83 -5.85 -20.30
N ALA A 410 1.62 -6.32 -19.31
CA ALA A 410 2.99 -5.86 -19.10
C ALA A 410 3.93 -6.25 -20.24
N VAL A 411 3.87 -7.50 -20.72
CA VAL A 411 4.71 -8.01 -21.82
C VAL A 411 4.48 -7.21 -23.10
N LEU A 412 3.21 -7.03 -23.49
CA LEU A 412 2.87 -6.25 -24.68
C LEU A 412 3.31 -4.78 -24.52
N THR A 413 3.17 -4.21 -23.33
CA THR A 413 3.63 -2.85 -23.04
C THR A 413 5.13 -2.70 -23.29
N TYR A 414 5.93 -3.64 -22.79
CA TYR A 414 7.39 -3.63 -23.01
C TYR A 414 7.78 -3.89 -24.47
N ILE A 415 7.12 -4.85 -25.14
CA ILE A 415 7.36 -5.13 -26.56
C ILE A 415 7.03 -3.89 -27.43
N PHE A 416 5.99 -3.16 -27.09
CA PHE A 416 5.59 -1.96 -27.82
C PHE A 416 6.46 -0.73 -27.54
N GLY A 417 7.44 -0.84 -26.62
CA GLY A 417 8.33 0.26 -26.25
C GLY A 417 7.60 1.44 -25.61
N VAL A 418 6.54 1.16 -24.86
CA VAL A 418 5.76 2.19 -24.17
C VAL A 418 6.55 2.81 -23.04
N GLN A 419 6.39 4.12 -22.83
CA GLN A 419 6.98 4.86 -21.74
C GLN A 419 5.91 5.65 -21.00
N VAL A 420 5.83 5.49 -19.69
CA VAL A 420 4.89 6.20 -18.81
C VAL A 420 5.66 7.09 -17.86
N PRO A 421 5.61 8.42 -18.06
CA PRO A 421 6.38 9.37 -17.25
C PRO A 421 5.70 9.75 -15.92
N ALA A 422 4.63 9.06 -15.55
CA ALA A 422 3.89 9.30 -14.32
C ALA A 422 3.79 8.02 -13.47
N PRO A 423 3.94 8.11 -12.16
CA PRO A 423 3.91 6.93 -11.30
C PRO A 423 2.50 6.38 -11.08
N HIS A 424 1.48 7.21 -11.25
CA HIS A 424 0.08 6.88 -11.00
C HIS A 424 -0.85 7.65 -11.94
N GLY A 425 -2.18 7.45 -11.82
CA GLY A 425 -3.19 8.17 -12.59
C GLY A 425 -3.92 7.33 -13.64
N GLY A 426 -3.46 6.11 -13.93
CA GLY A 426 -4.14 5.19 -14.86
C GLY A 426 -4.31 5.80 -16.25
N PHE A 427 -5.54 5.78 -16.80
CA PHE A 427 -5.81 6.35 -18.13
C PHE A 427 -5.80 7.87 -18.17
N LEU A 428 -5.80 8.56 -17.03
CA LEU A 428 -5.65 10.02 -16.99
C LEU A 428 -4.29 10.47 -17.51
N VAL A 429 -3.25 9.64 -17.41
CA VAL A 429 -1.91 9.95 -17.92
C VAL A 429 -1.72 9.59 -19.41
N LEU A 430 -2.73 9.02 -20.07
CA LEU A 430 -2.65 8.59 -21.48
C LEU A 430 -2.10 9.67 -22.43
N PRO A 431 -2.43 10.97 -22.27
CA PRO A 431 -1.90 12.02 -23.14
C PRO A 431 -0.38 12.19 -23.11
N VAL A 432 0.27 11.78 -22.02
CA VAL A 432 1.74 11.92 -21.84
C VAL A 432 2.48 10.60 -22.03
N VAL A 433 1.76 9.52 -22.26
CA VAL A 433 2.34 8.18 -22.48
C VAL A 433 2.89 8.11 -23.91
N THR A 434 4.18 7.81 -24.03
CA THR A 434 4.78 7.50 -25.34
C THR A 434 4.17 6.20 -25.87
N HIS A 435 3.61 6.24 -27.07
CA HIS A 435 2.83 5.15 -27.65
C HIS A 435 1.55 4.80 -26.85
N GLY A 436 0.83 5.79 -26.32
CA GLY A 436 -0.34 5.60 -25.46
C GLY A 436 -1.42 4.70 -26.06
N VAL A 437 -1.69 4.77 -27.38
CA VAL A 437 -2.65 3.85 -28.05
C VAL A 437 -2.18 2.39 -27.95
N LYS A 438 -0.89 2.12 -28.12
CA LYS A 438 -0.34 0.76 -27.99
C LYS A 438 -0.42 0.29 -26.54
N TRP A 439 -0.21 1.19 -25.56
CA TRP A 439 -0.38 0.90 -24.14
C TRP A 439 -1.82 0.52 -23.81
N LEU A 440 -2.79 1.28 -24.31
CA LEU A 440 -4.21 0.96 -24.14
C LEU A 440 -4.56 -0.41 -24.74
N ILE A 441 -4.06 -0.71 -25.93
CA ILE A 441 -4.25 -2.02 -26.59
C ILE A 441 -3.65 -3.14 -25.73
N ALA A 442 -2.45 -2.95 -25.19
CA ALA A 442 -1.79 -3.94 -24.33
C ALA A 442 -2.62 -4.25 -23.09
N ILE A 443 -3.09 -3.21 -22.38
CA ILE A 443 -3.93 -3.35 -21.18
C ILE A 443 -5.26 -4.03 -21.52
N LEU A 444 -5.96 -3.56 -22.54
CA LEU A 444 -7.26 -4.13 -22.94
C LEU A 444 -7.11 -5.58 -23.39
N THR A 445 -6.05 -5.94 -24.10
CA THR A 445 -5.79 -7.32 -24.54
C THR A 445 -5.63 -8.24 -23.34
N GLY A 446 -4.76 -7.89 -22.38
CA GLY A 446 -4.57 -8.69 -21.17
C GLY A 446 -5.84 -8.77 -20.32
N SER A 447 -6.56 -7.65 -20.19
CA SER A 447 -7.79 -7.57 -19.41
C SER A 447 -8.94 -8.36 -20.02
N LEU A 448 -9.11 -8.32 -21.33
CA LEU A 448 -10.15 -9.09 -22.03
C LEU A 448 -9.88 -10.59 -21.95
N ILE A 449 -8.66 -11.02 -22.25
CA ILE A 449 -8.27 -12.44 -22.15
C ILE A 449 -8.50 -12.94 -20.73
N GLY A 450 -8.01 -12.23 -19.70
CA GLY A 450 -8.24 -12.57 -18.31
C GLY A 450 -9.73 -12.57 -17.95
N GLY A 451 -10.50 -11.60 -18.43
CA GLY A 451 -11.94 -11.48 -18.21
C GLY A 451 -12.74 -12.64 -18.78
N PHE A 452 -12.41 -13.06 -20.00
CA PHE A 452 -13.03 -14.27 -20.60
C PHE A 452 -12.67 -15.53 -19.81
N LEU A 453 -11.40 -15.72 -19.43
CA LEU A 453 -10.98 -16.86 -18.63
C LEU A 453 -11.68 -16.91 -17.27
N LEU A 454 -11.77 -15.79 -16.56
CA LEU A 454 -12.48 -15.68 -15.29
C LEU A 454 -13.98 -15.94 -15.46
N GLY A 455 -14.60 -15.40 -16.48
CA GLY A 455 -16.01 -15.62 -16.80
C GLY A 455 -16.33 -17.09 -17.12
N PHE A 456 -15.48 -17.75 -17.91
CA PHE A 456 -15.62 -19.18 -18.19
C PHE A 456 -15.44 -20.04 -16.94
N LEU A 457 -14.47 -19.71 -16.10
CA LEU A 457 -14.28 -20.39 -14.80
C LEU A 457 -15.54 -20.28 -13.96
N GLN A 458 -16.11 -19.10 -13.81
CA GLN A 458 -17.31 -18.87 -13.02
C GLN A 458 -18.52 -19.62 -13.60
N LYS A 459 -18.73 -19.58 -14.91
CA LYS A 459 -19.76 -20.35 -15.60
C LYS A 459 -19.64 -21.85 -15.26
N ARG A 460 -18.42 -22.42 -15.37
CA ARG A 460 -18.17 -23.84 -15.09
C ARG A 460 -18.49 -24.18 -13.63
N THR A 461 -18.05 -23.33 -12.69
CA THR A 461 -18.28 -23.52 -11.25
C THR A 461 -19.77 -23.54 -10.90
N VAL A 462 -20.57 -22.59 -11.40
CA VAL A 462 -22.01 -22.52 -11.17
C VAL A 462 -22.72 -23.69 -11.80
N THR A 463 -22.36 -24.06 -13.04
CA THR A 463 -22.98 -25.21 -13.74
C THR A 463 -22.72 -26.55 -13.01
N MET A 464 -21.51 -26.73 -12.46
CA MET A 464 -21.18 -27.92 -11.66
C MET A 464 -21.96 -27.96 -10.35
N LYS A 465 -22.06 -26.84 -9.61
CA LYS A 465 -22.87 -26.77 -8.38
C LYS A 465 -24.33 -27.13 -8.63
N ASN A 466 -24.91 -26.60 -9.70
CA ASN A 466 -26.29 -26.91 -10.05
C ASN A 466 -26.49 -28.40 -10.40
N LYS A 467 -25.55 -29.05 -11.09
CA LYS A 467 -25.59 -30.49 -11.39
C LYS A 467 -25.50 -31.37 -10.13
N ILE A 468 -24.68 -30.96 -9.15
CA ILE A 468 -24.53 -31.68 -7.88
C ILE A 468 -25.84 -31.57 -7.06
N MET A 469 -26.42 -30.35 -7.02
CA MET A 469 -27.66 -30.10 -6.28
C MET A 469 -28.85 -30.90 -6.85
N VAL A 470 -28.97 -31.04 -8.16
CA VAL A 470 -30.00 -31.86 -8.79
C VAL A 470 -29.81 -33.36 -8.45
N LYS A 471 -28.55 -33.88 -8.48
CA LYS A 471 -28.25 -35.26 -8.12
C LYS A 471 -28.42 -35.59 -6.63
N SER A 472 -28.52 -34.63 -5.75
CA SER A 472 -28.77 -34.85 -4.31
C SER A 472 -30.27 -34.83 -3.96
N ILE A 473 -31.11 -34.54 -4.92
CA ILE A 473 -32.59 -34.50 -4.77
C ILE A 473 -33.25 -35.76 -5.39
N ASP A 474 -32.56 -36.41 -6.32
CA ASP A 474 -32.89 -37.74 -6.85
C ASP A 474 -32.25 -38.85 -5.96
#